data_eafce49cf9cf0bd61d5b977e0936305b
#
_entry.id   eafce49cf9cf0bd61d5b977e0936305b
#
_cell.length_a   1.000
_cell.length_b   1.000
_cell.length_c   1.000
_cell.angle_alpha   90.00
_cell.angle_beta   90.00
_cell.angle_gamma   90.00
#
_symmetry.space_group_name_H-M   'P 1'
#
loop_
_entity.id
_entity.type
_entity.pdbx_description
1 polymer ?
#
loop_
_entity_poly.entity_id
_entity_poly.type
_entity_poly.pdbx_seq_one_letter_code
_entity_poly.pdbx_strand_id
1 'polypeptide(L)' 'MNVEIIGEWAGKTWTALNEQGTLSMKGLKKATKLKEKELYAAIGWLAREGKLNISEAEEEIMISLI' A
#
# COMPACT_ATOMS: atom_id res chain seq x y z
N MET A 1 -2.47 17.02 4.01
CA MET A 1 -1.98 16.07 2.97
C MET A 1 -1.35 16.86 1.84
N ASN A 2 -0.18 16.46 1.40
CA ASN A 2 0.49 17.05 0.26
C ASN A 2 1.30 15.98 -0.47
N VAL A 3 1.88 16.32 -1.60
CA VAL A 3 2.60 15.34 -2.44
C VAL A 3 3.77 14.70 -1.70
N GLU A 4 4.51 15.49 -0.96
CA GLU A 4 5.66 14.98 -0.22
C GLU A 4 5.26 13.93 0.82
N ILE A 5 4.21 14.21 1.56
CA ILE A 5 3.76 13.29 2.60
C ILE A 5 3.14 12.02 2.00
N ILE A 6 2.47 12.15 0.85
CA ILE A 6 1.97 10.98 0.14
C ILE A 6 3.13 10.09 -0.29
N GLY A 7 4.23 10.70 -0.75
CA GLY A 7 5.44 9.96 -1.09
C GLY A 7 6.03 9.22 0.10
N GLU A 8 6.00 9.82 1.29
CA GLU A 8 6.47 9.15 2.51
C GLU A 8 5.59 7.96 2.87
N TRP A 9 4.26 8.12 2.76
CA TRP A 9 3.34 7.02 2.99
C TRP A 9 3.56 5.89 1.98
N ALA A 10 3.80 6.27 0.72
CA ALA A 10 4.10 5.29 -0.33
C ALA A 10 5.38 4.51 0.00
N GLY A 11 6.41 5.20 0.50
CA GLY A 11 7.65 4.56 0.91
C GLY A 11 7.45 3.55 2.03
N LYS A 12 6.64 3.90 3.05
CA LYS A 12 6.32 2.98 4.13
C LYS A 12 5.57 1.75 3.63
N THR A 13 4.62 1.96 2.73
CA THR A 13 3.82 0.89 2.14
C THR A 13 4.71 -0.03 1.31
N TRP A 14 5.58 0.54 0.48
CA TRP A 14 6.52 -0.23 -0.33
C TRP A 14 7.42 -1.10 0.55
N THR A 15 7.97 -0.50 1.62
CA THR A 15 8.86 -1.21 2.53
C THR A 15 8.15 -2.39 3.18
N ALA A 16 6.92 -2.19 3.65
CA ALA A 16 6.14 -3.27 4.25
C ALA A 16 5.91 -4.42 3.27
N LEU A 17 5.57 -4.11 2.02
CA LEU A 17 5.37 -5.13 1.00
C LEU A 17 6.68 -5.83 0.63
N ASN A 18 7.77 -5.08 0.59
CA ASN A 18 9.07 -5.65 0.27
C ASN A 18 9.54 -6.62 1.36
N GLU A 19 9.24 -6.32 2.61
CA GLU A 19 9.65 -7.17 3.73
C GLU A 19 8.71 -8.37 3.95
N GLN A 20 7.41 -8.17 3.78
CA GLN A 20 6.42 -9.18 4.15
C GLN A 20 5.75 -9.88 2.96
N GLY A 21 5.99 -9.42 1.74
CA GLY A 21 5.38 -10.00 0.56
C GLY A 21 3.95 -9.52 0.37
N THR A 22 3.08 -10.41 -0.10
CA THR A 22 1.68 -10.05 -0.36
C THR A 22 0.93 -9.80 0.94
N LEU A 23 0.25 -8.67 1.03
CA LEU A 23 -0.54 -8.31 2.20
C LEU A 23 -1.94 -7.88 1.79
N SER A 24 -2.91 -8.16 2.65
CA SER A 24 -4.25 -7.61 2.49
C SER A 24 -4.24 -6.13 2.89
N MET A 25 -5.29 -5.40 2.57
CA MET A 25 -5.42 -4.01 3.01
C MET A 25 -5.33 -3.91 4.53
N LYS A 26 -5.98 -4.82 5.24
CA LYS A 26 -5.91 -4.87 6.70
C LYS A 26 -4.49 -5.12 7.18
N GLY A 27 -3.80 -6.04 6.53
CA GLY A 27 -2.41 -6.36 6.86
C GLY A 27 -1.50 -5.17 6.64
N LEU A 28 -1.66 -4.45 5.54
CA LEU A 28 -0.90 -3.25 5.25
C LEU A 28 -1.16 -2.14 6.26
N LYS A 29 -2.41 -1.94 6.61
CA LYS A 29 -2.78 -0.93 7.59
C LYS A 29 -2.09 -1.21 8.93
N LYS A 30 -2.08 -2.48 9.33
CA LYS A 30 -1.44 -2.90 10.57
C LYS A 30 0.08 -2.77 10.50
N ALA A 31 0.67 -3.19 9.39
CA ALA A 31 2.12 -3.16 9.22
C ALA A 31 2.69 -1.74 9.12
N THR A 32 1.97 -0.85 8.43
CA THR A 32 2.43 0.52 8.22
C THR A 32 1.98 1.49 9.31
N LYS A 33 0.93 1.11 10.04
CA LYS A 33 0.26 1.96 11.04
C LYS A 33 -0.33 3.22 10.42
N LEU A 34 -0.52 3.23 9.12
CA LEU A 34 -1.16 4.35 8.43
C LEU A 34 -2.67 4.31 8.62
N LYS A 35 -3.27 5.47 8.62
CA LYS A 35 -4.73 5.57 8.62
C LYS A 35 -5.23 5.16 7.24
N GLU A 36 -6.49 4.79 7.16
CA GLU A 36 -7.08 4.28 5.92
C GLU A 36 -6.89 5.24 4.76
N LYS A 37 -7.18 6.53 4.95
CA LYS A 37 -7.01 7.52 3.87
C LYS A 37 -5.55 7.67 3.44
N GLU A 38 -4.63 7.55 4.38
CA GLU A 38 -3.21 7.65 4.10
C GLU A 38 -2.74 6.45 3.29
N LEU A 39 -3.21 5.27 3.66
CA LEU A 39 -2.87 4.05 2.96
C LEU A 39 -3.42 4.05 1.53
N TYR A 40 -4.67 4.47 1.34
CA TYR A 40 -5.24 4.55 -0.01
C TYR A 40 -4.47 5.54 -0.88
N ALA A 41 -4.06 6.67 -0.33
CA ALA A 41 -3.25 7.63 -1.08
C ALA A 41 -1.91 7.01 -1.50
N ALA A 42 -1.27 6.28 -0.58
CA ALA A 42 0.00 5.60 -0.85
C ALA A 42 -0.15 4.55 -1.95
N ILE A 43 -1.21 3.74 -1.87
CA ILE A 43 -1.46 2.69 -2.85
C ILE A 43 -1.74 3.30 -4.22
N GLY A 44 -2.52 4.37 -4.29
CA GLY A 44 -2.77 5.06 -5.54
C GLY A 44 -1.49 5.60 -6.17
N TRP A 45 -0.62 6.16 -5.35
CA TRP A 45 0.69 6.64 -5.81
C TRP A 45 1.51 5.50 -6.42
N LEU A 46 1.66 4.39 -5.68
CA LEU A 46 2.45 3.26 -6.16
C LEU A 46 1.82 2.58 -7.37
N ALA A 47 0.51 2.49 -7.41
CA ALA A 47 -0.20 1.91 -8.54
C ALA A 47 0.02 2.75 -9.80
N ARG A 48 -0.02 4.08 -9.67
CA ARG A 48 0.23 4.98 -10.80
C ARG A 48 1.65 4.82 -11.32
N GLU A 49 2.59 4.52 -10.44
CA GLU A 49 3.97 4.28 -10.83
C GLU A 49 4.21 2.86 -11.38
N GLY A 50 3.19 2.04 -11.41
CA GLY A 50 3.28 0.69 -11.95
C GLY A 50 4.08 -0.27 -11.07
N LYS A 51 4.08 -0.03 -9.76
CA LYS A 51 4.87 -0.84 -8.83
C LYS A 51 4.09 -1.90 -8.08
N LEU A 52 2.76 -1.92 -8.25
CA LEU A 52 1.90 -2.83 -7.50
C LEU A 52 1.08 -3.74 -8.38
N ASN A 53 0.84 -4.94 -7.87
CA ASN A 53 -0.22 -5.81 -8.32
C ASN A 53 -1.33 -5.70 -7.28
N ILE A 54 -2.56 -5.48 -7.73
CA ILE A 54 -3.73 -5.41 -6.88
C ILE A 54 -4.71 -6.47 -7.35
N SER A 55 -5.14 -7.35 -6.45
CA SER A 55 -6.10 -8.37 -6.78
C SER A 55 -7.18 -8.43 -5.71
N GLU A 56 -8.34 -8.96 -6.07
CA GLU A 56 -9.42 -9.18 -5.13
C GLU A 56 -9.70 -10.67 -5.06
N ALA A 57 -9.76 -11.19 -3.85
CA ALA A 57 -10.07 -12.59 -3.61
C ALA A 57 -10.94 -12.66 -2.36
N GLU A 58 -12.12 -13.31 -2.49
CA GLU A 58 -13.01 -13.53 -1.35
C GLU A 58 -13.27 -12.27 -0.51
N GLU A 59 -13.60 -11.17 -1.19
CA GLU A 59 -13.91 -9.88 -0.56
C GLU A 59 -12.72 -9.19 0.08
N GLU A 60 -11.51 -9.70 -0.11
CA GLU A 60 -10.30 -9.03 0.35
C GLU A 60 -9.51 -8.48 -0.83
N ILE A 61 -8.93 -7.30 -0.61
CA ILE A 61 -8.02 -6.70 -1.60
C ILE A 61 -6.62 -7.07 -1.17
N MET A 62 -5.89 -7.75 -2.07
CA MET A 62 -4.52 -8.19 -1.82
C MET A 62 -3.56 -7.35 -2.64
N ILE A 63 -2.49 -6.93 -2.03
CA ILE A 63 -1.50 -6.05 -2.63
C ILE A 63 -0.14 -6.74 -2.62
N SER A 64 0.58 -6.66 -3.71
CA SER A 64 1.96 -7.14 -3.77
C SER A 64 2.77 -6.24 -4.68
N LEU A 65 4.08 -6.31 -4.55
CA LEU A 65 4.98 -5.61 -5.47
C LEU A 65 5.10 -6.41 -6.77
N ILE A 66 5.28 -5.68 -7.86
CA ILE A 66 5.57 -6.30 -9.14
C ILE A 66 7.01 -6.81 -9.17
#